data_48f6449203ad60c8d2da3b6a3ca61721
#
_entry.id   48f6449203ad60c8d2da3b6a3ca61721
#
_cell.length_a   1.000
_cell.length_b   1.000
_cell.length_c   1.000
_cell.angle_alpha   90.00
_cell.angle_beta   90.00
_cell.angle_gamma   90.00
#
_symmetry.space_group_name_H-M   'P 1'
#
loop_
_entity.id
_entity.type
_entity.pdbx_description
1 polymer ?
#
loop_
_entity_poly.entity_id
_entity_poly.type
_entity_poly.pdbx_seq_one_letter_code
_entity_poly.pdbx_strand_id
1 'polypeptide(L)'
;MPAYDPNNPFAKILRGEFPCYKVHEDDHTLAFLDIMPRCVGHTLVIPKAPARNILDITPEDFAHVARASQKIARAAMTAFDAQGITVQQFSEAAGGQVVFHLHMHVMPRHDGVALLPPASRKEDGKVLEANAAKLIAALK
;
A
#
# COMPACT_ATOMS: atom_id res chain seq x y z
N MET A 1 5.70 21.71 8.49
CA MET A 1 5.92 20.38 7.87
C MET A 1 6.92 20.53 6.73
N PRO A 2 7.91 19.63 6.60
CA PRO A 2 8.87 19.71 5.51
C PRO A 2 8.18 19.61 4.13
N ALA A 3 8.85 20.16 3.11
CA ALA A 3 8.40 20.01 1.74
C ALA A 3 8.51 18.55 1.29
N TYR A 4 7.71 18.18 0.28
CA TYR A 4 7.79 16.85 -0.32
C TYR A 4 9.18 16.61 -0.92
N ASP A 5 9.79 15.49 -0.56
CA ASP A 5 11.08 15.07 -1.08
C ASP A 5 10.88 14.07 -2.23
N PRO A 6 11.21 14.42 -3.49
CA PRO A 6 11.04 13.52 -4.62
C PRO A 6 12.05 12.36 -4.64
N ASN A 7 12.99 12.32 -3.72
CA ASN A 7 13.96 11.23 -3.60
C ASN A 7 13.48 10.10 -2.68
N ASN A 8 12.23 10.12 -2.23
CA ASN A 8 11.69 9.03 -1.43
C ASN A 8 11.50 7.76 -2.28
N PRO A 9 11.52 6.57 -1.66
CA PRO A 9 11.48 5.30 -2.41
C PRO A 9 10.24 5.13 -3.29
N PHE A 10 9.08 5.64 -2.86
CA PHE A 10 7.85 5.46 -3.61
C PHE A 10 7.79 6.36 -4.84
N ALA A 11 8.33 7.57 -4.76
CA ALA A 11 8.52 8.41 -5.94
C ALA A 11 9.44 7.73 -6.95
N LYS A 12 10.48 7.04 -6.48
CA LYS A 12 11.39 6.26 -7.34
C LYS A 12 10.68 5.08 -8.00
N ILE A 13 9.76 4.42 -7.30
CA ILE A 13 8.92 3.37 -7.90
C ILE A 13 8.06 3.97 -9.02
N LEU A 14 7.44 5.12 -8.79
CA LEU A 14 6.60 5.79 -9.80
C LEU A 14 7.40 6.18 -11.05
N ARG A 15 8.67 6.54 -10.90
CA ARG A 15 9.54 6.87 -12.03
C ARG A 15 10.16 5.65 -12.71
N GLY A 16 9.93 4.44 -12.19
CA GLY A 16 10.52 3.21 -12.72
C GLY A 16 11.97 2.97 -12.30
N GLU A 17 12.51 3.74 -11.34
CA GLU A 17 13.88 3.58 -10.84
C GLU A 17 14.00 2.41 -9.87
N PHE A 18 12.93 2.08 -9.14
CA PHE A 18 12.86 0.94 -8.24
C PHE A 18 11.77 -0.01 -8.71
N PRO A 19 11.99 -1.35 -8.62
CA PRO A 19 10.95 -2.32 -8.92
C PRO A 19 9.90 -2.38 -7.81
N CYS A 20 8.72 -2.90 -8.14
CA CYS A 20 7.69 -3.21 -7.16
C CYS A 20 6.87 -4.41 -7.64
N TYR A 21 6.16 -5.05 -6.69
CA TYR A 21 5.21 -6.12 -7.00
C TYR A 21 3.84 -5.47 -7.23
N LYS A 22 3.64 -4.96 -8.45
CA LYS A 22 2.44 -4.21 -8.82
C LYS A 22 1.21 -5.10 -8.81
N VAL A 23 0.14 -4.58 -8.21
CA VAL A 23 -1.17 -5.24 -8.11
C VAL A 23 -2.19 -4.53 -9.00
N HIS A 24 -2.17 -3.20 -9.01
CA HIS A 24 -3.13 -2.38 -9.73
C HIS A 24 -2.55 -1.00 -10.03
N GLU A 25 -2.93 -0.44 -11.14
CA GLU A 25 -2.55 0.91 -11.53
C GLU A 25 -3.67 1.55 -12.34
N ASP A 26 -3.94 2.82 -12.05
CA ASP A 26 -4.82 3.67 -12.86
C ASP A 26 -4.15 5.02 -13.11
N ASP A 27 -4.89 5.99 -13.66
CA ASP A 27 -4.31 7.30 -14.01
C ASP A 27 -3.80 8.08 -12.79
N HIS A 28 -4.31 7.78 -11.60
CA HIS A 28 -4.07 8.57 -10.38
C HIS A 28 -3.39 7.81 -9.27
N THR A 29 -3.38 6.48 -9.32
CA THR A 29 -2.88 5.65 -8.22
C THR A 29 -2.06 4.46 -8.70
N LEU A 30 -1.22 3.96 -7.79
CA LEU A 30 -0.49 2.71 -7.96
C LEU A 30 -0.65 1.89 -6.68
N ALA A 31 -0.93 0.60 -6.82
CA ALA A 31 -1.00 -0.32 -5.68
C ALA A 31 0.03 -1.43 -5.88
N PHE A 32 0.80 -1.72 -4.84
CA PHE A 32 1.84 -2.75 -4.85
C PHE A 32 2.00 -3.37 -3.46
N LEU A 33 2.57 -4.56 -3.40
CA LEU A 33 2.76 -5.24 -2.13
C LEU A 33 3.88 -4.60 -1.31
N ASP A 34 3.67 -4.54 0.01
CA ASP A 34 4.73 -4.20 0.95
C ASP A 34 5.73 -5.36 0.98
N ILE A 35 7.02 -5.07 0.73
CA ILE A 35 8.06 -6.09 0.75
C ILE A 35 8.46 -6.51 2.17
N MET A 36 8.04 -5.75 3.16
CA MET A 36 8.16 -6.09 4.59
C MET A 36 6.76 -6.19 5.21
N PRO A 37 5.95 -7.17 4.78
CA PRO A 37 4.53 -7.21 5.13
C PRO A 37 4.32 -7.46 6.60
N ARG A 38 3.29 -6.83 7.16
CA ARG A 38 2.81 -7.09 8.52
C ARG A 38 1.82 -8.25 8.56
N CYS A 39 1.34 -8.67 7.40
CA CYS A 39 0.48 -9.83 7.20
C CYS A 39 0.55 -10.26 5.74
N VAL A 40 0.06 -11.46 5.47
CA VAL A 40 -0.06 -11.97 4.09
C VAL A 40 -0.98 -11.02 3.30
N GLY A 41 -0.53 -10.57 2.14
CA GLY A 41 -1.33 -9.71 1.27
C GLY A 41 -1.30 -8.22 1.61
N HIS A 42 -0.44 -7.79 2.53
CA HIS A 42 -0.27 -6.39 2.89
C HIS A 42 0.06 -5.56 1.64
N THR A 43 -0.87 -4.70 1.24
CA THR A 43 -0.77 -3.88 0.04
C THR A 43 -0.68 -2.41 0.41
N LEU A 44 0.10 -1.66 -0.37
CA LEU A 44 0.21 -0.21 -0.26
C LEU A 44 -0.47 0.42 -1.48
N VAL A 45 -1.27 1.46 -1.24
CA VAL A 45 -1.89 2.26 -2.30
C VAL A 45 -1.34 3.67 -2.21
N ILE A 46 -0.73 4.13 -3.29
CA ILE A 46 -0.13 5.47 -3.33
C ILE A 46 -0.75 6.32 -4.44
N PRO A 47 -0.85 7.65 -4.23
CA PRO A 47 -1.19 8.56 -5.31
C PRO A 47 0.01 8.74 -6.23
N LYS A 48 -0.24 9.00 -7.52
CA LYS A 48 0.81 9.43 -8.46
C LYS A 48 1.21 10.88 -8.20
N ALA A 49 0.31 11.67 -7.63
CA ALA A 49 0.61 13.05 -7.23
C ALA A 49 1.66 13.07 -6.10
N PRO A 50 2.55 14.08 -6.09
CA PRO A 50 3.58 14.20 -5.06
C PRO A 50 2.97 14.74 -3.76
N ALA A 51 2.46 13.86 -2.93
CA ALA A 51 1.89 14.19 -1.62
C ALA A 51 2.69 13.49 -0.53
N ARG A 52 3.06 14.23 0.52
CA ARG A 52 3.82 13.71 1.64
C ARG A 52 2.96 12.81 2.54
N ASN A 53 1.75 13.29 2.85
CA ASN A 53 0.78 12.55 3.67
C ASN A 53 -0.61 13.19 3.57
N ILE A 54 -1.52 12.81 4.47
CA ILE A 54 -2.90 13.29 4.44
C ILE A 54 -3.01 14.82 4.64
N LEU A 55 -1.99 15.44 5.20
CA LEU A 55 -2.02 16.88 5.54
C LEU A 55 -1.80 17.78 4.31
N ASP A 56 -1.14 17.29 3.26
CA ASP A 56 -0.85 18.09 2.07
C ASP A 56 -1.47 17.55 0.76
N ILE A 57 -2.07 16.36 0.77
CA ILE A 57 -2.74 15.84 -0.42
C ILE A 57 -4.03 16.63 -0.68
N THR A 58 -4.38 16.83 -1.97
CA THR A 58 -5.67 17.44 -2.29
C THR A 58 -6.82 16.46 -2.01
N PRO A 59 -8.02 16.97 -1.65
CA PRO A 59 -9.18 16.09 -1.47
C PRO A 59 -9.49 15.23 -2.70
N GLU A 60 -9.30 15.77 -3.91
CA GLU A 60 -9.54 15.06 -5.17
C GLU A 60 -8.58 13.88 -5.31
N ASP A 61 -7.29 14.09 -5.09
CA ASP A 61 -6.28 13.03 -5.16
C ASP A 61 -6.50 12.00 -4.05
N PHE A 62 -6.87 12.45 -2.85
CA PHE A 62 -7.16 11.53 -1.75
C PHE A 62 -8.40 10.66 -2.05
N ALA A 63 -9.39 11.22 -2.74
CA ALA A 63 -10.55 10.44 -3.17
C ALA A 63 -10.16 9.30 -4.12
N HIS A 64 -9.19 9.53 -5.02
CA HIS A 64 -8.67 8.47 -5.88
C HIS A 64 -7.97 7.37 -5.07
N VAL A 65 -7.18 7.74 -4.07
CA VAL A 65 -6.51 6.79 -3.17
C VAL A 65 -7.56 5.98 -2.39
N ALA A 66 -8.60 6.62 -1.90
CA ALA A 66 -9.67 5.95 -1.15
C ALA A 66 -10.41 4.93 -2.02
N ARG A 67 -10.74 5.29 -3.26
CA ARG A 67 -11.40 4.38 -4.21
C ARG A 67 -10.53 3.18 -4.53
N ALA A 68 -9.25 3.40 -4.82
CA ALA A 68 -8.31 2.32 -5.10
C ALA A 68 -8.14 1.42 -3.87
N SER A 69 -8.03 2.01 -2.68
CA SER A 69 -7.92 1.24 -1.43
C SER A 69 -9.14 0.35 -1.18
N GLN A 70 -10.34 0.85 -1.45
CA GLN A 70 -11.57 0.05 -1.33
C GLN A 70 -11.55 -1.12 -2.33
N LYS A 71 -11.13 -0.87 -3.56
CA LYS A 71 -11.03 -1.90 -4.59
C LYS A 71 -10.06 -3.00 -4.18
N ILE A 72 -8.88 -2.62 -3.67
CA ILE A 72 -7.88 -3.57 -3.17
C ILE A 72 -8.42 -4.33 -1.96
N ALA A 73 -9.08 -3.66 -1.03
CA ALA A 73 -9.64 -4.30 0.16
C ALA A 73 -10.65 -5.41 -0.20
N ARG A 74 -11.54 -5.12 -1.15
CA ARG A 74 -12.51 -6.12 -1.64
C ARG A 74 -11.81 -7.31 -2.30
N ALA A 75 -10.81 -7.05 -3.13
CA ALA A 75 -10.03 -8.10 -3.77
C ALA A 75 -9.28 -8.95 -2.74
N ALA A 76 -8.72 -8.32 -1.71
CA ALA A 76 -7.97 -9.01 -0.66
C ALA A 76 -8.84 -9.96 0.17
N MET A 77 -10.08 -9.59 0.44
CA MET A 77 -11.03 -10.48 1.12
C MET A 77 -11.18 -11.80 0.38
N THR A 78 -11.34 -11.73 -0.94
CA THR A 78 -11.48 -12.91 -1.79
C THR A 78 -10.15 -13.64 -1.97
N ALA A 79 -9.08 -12.90 -2.29
CA ALA A 79 -7.78 -13.48 -2.63
C ALA A 79 -7.17 -14.28 -1.49
N PHE A 80 -7.38 -13.86 -0.25
CA PHE A 80 -6.75 -14.46 0.93
C PHE A 80 -7.74 -15.09 1.90
N ASP A 81 -9.01 -15.21 1.50
CA ASP A 81 -10.08 -15.76 2.36
C ASP A 81 -10.07 -15.08 3.75
N ALA A 82 -9.99 -13.75 3.75
CA ALA A 82 -9.86 -12.98 4.98
C ALA A 82 -11.18 -12.78 5.69
N GLN A 83 -11.14 -12.57 7.01
CA GLN A 83 -12.31 -12.28 7.83
C GLN A 83 -12.52 -10.78 8.03
N GLY A 84 -11.51 -9.96 7.74
CA GLY A 84 -11.63 -8.51 7.88
C GLY A 84 -10.49 -7.78 7.19
N ILE A 85 -10.56 -6.45 7.23
CA ILE A 85 -9.56 -5.57 6.63
C ILE A 85 -9.19 -4.49 7.65
N THR A 86 -7.89 -4.24 7.80
CA THR A 86 -7.39 -3.05 8.50
C THR A 86 -6.82 -2.09 7.46
N VAL A 87 -7.24 -0.84 7.52
CA VAL A 87 -6.72 0.22 6.66
C VAL A 87 -6.09 1.29 7.54
N GLN A 88 -4.85 1.69 7.24
CA GLN A 88 -4.11 2.68 8.02
C GLN A 88 -3.34 3.63 7.11
N GLN A 89 -3.28 4.90 7.49
CA GLN A 89 -2.43 5.92 6.89
C GLN A 89 -1.74 6.67 8.04
N PHE A 90 -0.44 6.89 7.93
CA PHE A 90 0.36 7.55 8.95
C PHE A 90 0.89 8.88 8.42
N SER A 91 0.82 9.93 9.23
CA SER A 91 1.30 11.26 8.85
C SER A 91 2.35 11.74 9.84
N GLU A 92 3.53 12.08 9.34
CA GLU A 92 4.72 12.49 10.06
C GLU A 92 5.29 11.42 11.00
N ALA A 93 6.51 11.59 11.42
CA ALA A 93 7.19 10.60 12.26
C ALA A 93 6.42 10.32 13.56
N ALA A 94 5.87 11.35 14.17
CA ALA A 94 5.08 11.20 15.40
C ALA A 94 3.82 10.37 15.18
N GLY A 95 3.28 10.35 13.96
CA GLY A 95 2.14 9.51 13.57
C GLY A 95 2.53 8.12 13.08
N GLY A 96 3.82 7.81 13.01
CA GLY A 96 4.31 6.51 12.57
C GLY A 96 4.77 6.44 11.12
N GLN A 97 4.83 7.57 10.42
CA GLN A 97 5.26 7.59 9.02
C GLN A 97 6.77 7.38 8.90
N VAL A 98 7.16 6.48 8.00
CA VAL A 98 8.58 6.16 7.72
C VAL A 98 8.98 6.56 6.31
N VAL A 99 8.14 6.27 5.30
CA VAL A 99 8.34 6.72 3.92
C VAL A 99 7.44 7.94 3.69
N PHE A 100 8.03 9.03 3.22
CA PHE A 100 7.36 10.34 3.13
C PHE A 100 6.78 10.60 1.74
N HIS A 101 6.04 9.63 1.27
CA HIS A 101 5.07 9.70 0.17
C HIS A 101 3.80 9.01 0.69
N LEU A 102 2.66 9.70 0.60
CA LEU A 102 1.41 9.17 1.15
C LEU A 102 1.18 7.75 0.68
N HIS A 103 0.87 6.85 1.61
CA HIS A 103 0.48 5.49 1.27
C HIS A 103 -0.56 4.98 2.25
N MET A 104 -1.60 4.35 1.69
CA MET A 104 -2.64 3.69 2.45
C MET A 104 -2.25 2.22 2.58
N HIS A 105 -2.11 1.76 3.82
CA HIS A 105 -1.93 0.33 4.10
C HIS A 105 -3.27 -0.36 4.02
N VAL A 106 -3.37 -1.44 3.24
CA VAL A 106 -4.55 -2.29 3.17
C VAL A 106 -4.10 -3.69 3.57
N MET A 107 -4.62 -4.17 4.70
CA MET A 107 -4.16 -5.41 5.32
C MET A 107 -5.33 -6.37 5.53
N PRO A 108 -5.37 -7.50 4.79
CA PRO A 108 -6.35 -8.54 5.06
C PRO A 108 -6.04 -9.21 6.40
N ARG A 109 -7.09 -9.41 7.21
CA ARG A 109 -6.94 -9.90 8.57
C ARG A 109 -7.63 -11.25 8.74
N HIS A 110 -7.00 -12.10 9.54
CA HIS A 110 -7.52 -13.41 9.88
C HIS A 110 -7.72 -13.50 11.40
N ASP A 111 -8.81 -14.12 11.83
CA ASP A 111 -9.11 -14.29 13.24
C ASP A 111 -7.96 -15.00 13.96
N GLY A 112 -7.53 -14.44 15.09
CA GLY A 112 -6.46 -15.02 15.90
C GLY A 112 -5.04 -14.77 15.37
N VAL A 113 -4.89 -14.07 14.24
CA VAL A 113 -3.57 -13.76 13.67
C VAL A 113 -3.24 -12.29 13.89
N ALA A 114 -2.23 -12.01 14.71
CA ALA A 114 -1.78 -10.65 14.97
C ALA A 114 -0.94 -10.11 13.81
N LEU A 115 -0.95 -8.79 13.64
CA LEU A 115 -0.02 -8.14 12.71
C LEU A 115 1.41 -8.25 13.23
N LEU A 116 2.36 -8.49 12.32
CA LEU A 116 3.78 -8.36 12.64
C LEU A 116 4.12 -6.90 12.91
N PRO A 117 5.19 -6.62 13.69
CA PRO A 117 5.68 -5.25 13.81
C PRO A 117 6.04 -4.65 12.45
N PRO A 118 5.91 -3.32 12.26
CA PRO A 118 6.29 -2.69 11.00
C PRO A 118 7.75 -2.97 10.63
N ALA A 119 8.00 -3.23 9.35
CA ALA A 119 9.34 -3.42 8.78
C ALA A 119 10.19 -4.45 9.53
N SER A 120 9.57 -5.49 10.08
CA SER A 120 10.27 -6.46 10.93
C SER A 120 10.93 -7.57 10.12
N ARG A 121 10.43 -7.88 8.91
CA ARG A 121 10.93 -9.00 8.11
C ARG A 121 10.67 -8.75 6.63
N LYS A 122 11.69 -8.95 5.80
CA LYS A 122 11.54 -8.92 4.35
C LYS A 122 10.98 -10.27 3.87
N GLU A 123 9.93 -10.23 3.06
CA GLU A 123 9.29 -11.42 2.51
C GLU A 123 10.05 -11.95 1.28
N ASP A 124 9.97 -13.27 1.05
CA ASP A 124 10.51 -13.92 -0.13
C ASP A 124 9.82 -13.41 -1.40
N GLY A 125 10.60 -13.11 -2.44
CA GLY A 125 10.08 -12.61 -3.71
C GLY A 125 9.08 -13.52 -4.38
N LYS A 126 9.25 -14.84 -4.27
CA LYS A 126 8.30 -15.81 -4.86
C LYS A 126 6.96 -15.78 -4.15
N VAL A 127 6.96 -15.59 -2.82
CA VAL A 127 5.72 -15.43 -2.04
C VAL A 127 5.02 -14.13 -2.46
N LEU A 128 5.76 -13.04 -2.60
CA LEU A 128 5.21 -11.75 -3.04
C LEU A 128 4.62 -11.86 -4.45
N GLU A 129 5.31 -12.51 -5.38
CA GLU A 129 4.79 -12.74 -6.74
C GLU A 129 3.47 -13.52 -6.71
N ALA A 130 3.41 -14.60 -5.91
CA ALA A 130 2.20 -15.41 -5.79
C ALA A 130 1.05 -14.61 -5.17
N ASN A 131 1.32 -13.81 -4.16
CA ASN A 131 0.30 -12.97 -3.51
C ASN A 131 -0.19 -11.87 -4.45
N ALA A 132 0.70 -11.25 -5.22
CA ALA A 132 0.31 -10.27 -6.24
C ALA A 132 -0.60 -10.91 -7.29
N ALA A 133 -0.27 -12.12 -7.76
CA ALA A 133 -1.09 -12.84 -8.73
C ALA A 133 -2.50 -13.13 -8.20
N LYS A 134 -2.63 -13.50 -6.94
CA LYS A 134 -3.94 -13.73 -6.29
C LYS A 134 -4.78 -12.45 -6.26
N LEU A 135 -4.18 -11.33 -5.93
CA LEU A 135 -4.88 -10.04 -5.89
C LEU A 135 -5.30 -9.61 -7.30
N ILE A 136 -4.40 -9.74 -8.28
CA ILE A 136 -4.71 -9.40 -9.68
C ILE A 136 -5.88 -10.24 -10.19
N ALA A 137 -5.90 -11.54 -9.90
CA ALA A 137 -6.99 -12.42 -10.28
C ALA A 137 -8.31 -11.99 -9.63
N ALA A 138 -8.29 -11.61 -8.37
CA ALA A 138 -9.48 -11.18 -7.62
C ALA A 138 -10.00 -9.82 -8.08
N LEU A 139 -9.17 -8.99 -8.71
CA LEU A 139 -9.56 -7.68 -9.26
C LEU A 139 -10.32 -7.80 -10.59
N LYS A 140 -10.26 -8.93 -11.24
CA LYS A 140 -10.95 -9.18 -12.52
C LYS A 140 -12.43 -9.64 -12.30
#